data_3ac1ceed77359b45f951ea2d7b2710d6
#
_entry.id   3ac1ceed77359b45f951ea2d7b2710d6
#
_cell.length_a   1.000
_cell.length_b   1.000
_cell.length_c   1.000
_cell.angle_alpha   90.00
_cell.angle_beta   90.00
_cell.angle_gamma   90.00
#
_symmetry.space_group_name_H-M   'P 1'
#
loop_
_entity.id
_entity.type
_entity.pdbx_description
1 polymer ?
#
loop_
_entity_poly.entity_id
_entity_poly.type
_entity_poly.pdbx_seq_one_letter_code
_entity_poly.pdbx_strand_id
1 'polypeptide(L)' 'MLRRGDRGPEVVELQLRLRQLFLYNDEIHGQFDRRVEDALRTYQWARGLRGEMGTYGPQTRTRLESETRQP' A
#
# COMPACT_ATOMS: atom_id res chain seq x y z
N MET A 1 -7.99 -7.28 4.72
CA MET A 1 -7.76 -6.62 3.43
C MET A 1 -8.09 -5.14 3.56
N LEU A 2 -7.14 -4.28 3.22
CA LEU A 2 -7.33 -2.84 3.39
C LEU A 2 -7.80 -2.19 2.10
N ARG A 3 -8.64 -1.17 2.23
CA ARG A 3 -9.16 -0.43 1.11
C ARG A 3 -9.42 1.01 1.53
N ARG A 4 -9.76 1.84 0.56
CA ARG A 4 -10.05 3.24 0.82
C ARG A 4 -11.14 3.37 1.89
N GLY A 5 -10.89 4.25 2.84
CA GLY A 5 -11.77 4.45 3.99
C GLY A 5 -11.29 3.77 5.26
N ASP A 6 -10.39 2.80 5.15
CA ASP A 6 -9.84 2.14 6.32
C ASP A 6 -8.81 3.02 7.00
N ARG A 7 -8.57 2.75 8.27
CA ARG A 7 -7.56 3.48 9.05
C ARG A 7 -7.04 2.59 10.17
N GLY A 8 -5.87 2.94 10.66
CA GLY A 8 -5.28 2.24 11.79
C GLY A 8 -3.84 1.84 11.53
N PRO A 9 -3.26 1.05 12.45
CA PRO A 9 -1.84 0.67 12.37
C PRO A 9 -1.46 -0.06 11.09
N GLU A 10 -2.37 -0.86 10.53
CA GLU A 10 -2.06 -1.58 9.31
C GLU A 10 -1.92 -0.64 8.12
N VAL A 11 -2.67 0.46 8.10
CA VAL A 11 -2.53 1.46 7.05
C VAL A 11 -1.20 2.20 7.22
N VAL A 12 -0.82 2.49 8.47
CA VAL A 12 0.49 3.09 8.74
C VAL A 12 1.60 2.20 8.18
N GLU A 13 1.53 0.91 8.44
CA GLU A 13 2.54 -0.03 7.91
C GLU A 13 2.56 -0.01 6.39
N LEU A 14 1.40 -0.02 5.76
CA LEU A 14 1.31 0.04 4.29
C LEU A 14 1.97 1.32 3.76
N GLN A 15 1.66 2.45 4.37
CA GLN A 15 2.25 3.73 3.96
C GLN A 15 3.77 3.70 4.09
N LEU A 16 4.28 3.14 5.19
CA LEU A 16 5.72 3.06 5.42
C LEU A 16 6.40 2.13 4.42
N ARG A 17 5.77 1.02 4.08
CA ARG A 17 6.33 0.11 3.08
C ARG A 17 6.34 0.73 1.69
N LEU A 18 5.27 1.42 1.32
CA LEU A 18 5.22 2.13 0.03
C LEU A 18 6.25 3.25 -0.01
N ARG A 19 6.51 3.90 1.13
CA ARG A 19 7.52 4.93 1.22
C ARG A 19 8.92 4.36 0.99
N GLN A 20 9.18 3.14 1.45
CA GLN A 20 10.47 2.49 1.18
C GLN A 20 10.76 2.39 -0.31
N LEU A 21 9.72 2.25 -1.12
CA LEU A 21 9.85 2.15 -2.57
C LEU A 21 9.66 3.50 -3.28
N PHE A 22 9.56 4.58 -2.50
CA PHE A 22 9.38 5.94 -3.01
C PHE A 22 8.06 6.12 -3.78
N LEU A 23 7.06 5.28 -3.48
CA LEU A 23 5.75 5.37 -4.11
C LEU A 23 4.77 6.21 -3.31
N TYR A 24 5.02 6.37 -2.02
CA TYR A 24 4.20 7.21 -1.16
C TYR A 24 5.11 8.19 -0.45
N ASN A 25 4.92 9.49 -0.71
CA ASN A 25 5.80 10.54 -0.20
C ASN A 25 5.03 11.60 0.59
N ASP A 26 3.89 11.23 1.11
CA ASP A 26 3.04 12.12 1.89
C ASP A 26 3.07 11.75 3.36
N GLU A 27 2.21 12.40 4.14
CA GLU A 27 2.14 12.21 5.58
C GLU A 27 1.74 10.77 5.94
N ILE A 28 2.39 10.22 6.96
CA ILE A 28 2.07 8.88 7.48
C ILE A 28 1.00 9.07 8.57
N HIS A 29 -0.24 9.20 8.15
CA HIS A 29 -1.35 9.51 9.05
C HIS A 29 -2.24 8.31 9.36
N GLY A 30 -2.00 7.16 8.73
CA GLY A 30 -2.77 5.95 9.04
C GLY A 30 -4.16 5.92 8.44
N GLN A 31 -4.45 6.78 7.49
CA GLN A 31 -5.74 6.77 6.79
C GLN A 31 -5.53 6.35 5.34
N PHE A 32 -6.32 5.38 4.90
CA PHE A 32 -6.27 4.91 3.51
C PHE A 32 -7.10 5.88 2.68
N ASP A 33 -6.47 6.96 2.27
CA ASP A 33 -7.10 7.99 1.48
C ASP A 33 -6.75 7.80 0.00
N ARG A 34 -7.13 8.77 -0.83
CA ARG A 34 -6.89 8.67 -2.27
C ARG A 34 -5.40 8.59 -2.61
N ARG A 35 -4.55 9.27 -1.85
CA ARG A 35 -3.11 9.25 -2.13
C ARG A 35 -2.50 7.89 -1.85
N VAL A 36 -2.96 7.23 -0.79
CA VAL A 36 -2.54 5.86 -0.49
C VAL A 36 -3.06 4.92 -1.58
N GLU A 37 -4.31 5.10 -1.98
CA GLU A 37 -4.88 4.28 -3.05
C GLU A 37 -4.10 4.44 -4.35
N ASP A 38 -3.77 5.67 -4.72
CA ASP A 38 -3.03 5.92 -5.96
C ASP A 38 -1.64 5.28 -5.89
N ALA A 39 -0.95 5.41 -4.76
CA ALA A 39 0.36 4.80 -4.59
C ALA A 39 0.28 3.28 -4.69
N LEU A 40 -0.74 2.69 -4.07
CA LEU A 40 -0.95 1.25 -4.12
C LEU A 40 -1.24 0.79 -5.55
N ARG A 41 -2.08 1.51 -6.28
CA ARG A 41 -2.39 1.19 -7.66
C ARG A 41 -1.15 1.24 -8.54
N THR A 42 -0.30 2.25 -8.33
CA THR A 42 0.96 2.37 -9.07
C THR A 42 1.83 1.14 -8.82
N TYR A 43 1.93 0.73 -7.57
CA TYR A 43 2.69 -0.47 -7.21
C TYR A 43 2.11 -1.71 -7.89
N GLN A 44 0.80 -1.90 -7.78
CA GLN A 44 0.13 -3.07 -8.33
C GLN A 44 0.25 -3.12 -9.85
N TRP A 45 0.08 -1.97 -10.50
CA TRP A 45 0.21 -1.88 -11.94
C TRP A 45 1.61 -2.30 -12.39
N ALA A 46 2.64 -1.80 -11.71
CA ALA A 46 4.02 -2.09 -12.07
C ALA A 46 4.37 -3.57 -11.94
N ARG A 47 3.65 -4.32 -11.09
CA ARG A 47 3.92 -5.73 -10.85
C ARG A 47 2.88 -6.66 -11.44
N GLY A 48 1.91 -6.12 -12.16
CA GLY A 48 0.88 -6.95 -12.79
C GLY A 48 -0.11 -7.56 -11.81
N LEU A 49 -0.28 -6.97 -10.64
CA LEU A 49 -1.19 -7.49 -9.61
C LEU A 49 -2.61 -6.97 -9.85
N ARG A 50 -3.19 -7.35 -10.97
CA ARG A 50 -4.44 -6.75 -11.45
C ARG A 50 -5.68 -7.22 -10.71
N GLY A 51 -5.61 -8.35 -10.03
CA GLY A 51 -6.78 -8.89 -9.33
C GLY A 51 -7.15 -8.14 -8.08
N GLU A 52 -6.28 -7.29 -7.57
CA GLU A 52 -6.51 -6.58 -6.30
C GLU A 52 -6.36 -5.07 -6.44
N MET A 53 -6.51 -4.53 -7.65
CA MET A 53 -6.26 -3.11 -7.89
C MET A 53 -7.02 -2.22 -6.92
N GLY A 54 -6.28 -1.33 -6.23
CA GLY A 54 -6.86 -0.41 -5.26
C GLY A 54 -7.14 -1.01 -3.89
N THR A 55 -6.96 -2.31 -3.74
CA THR A 55 -7.20 -3.01 -2.47
C THR A 55 -5.91 -3.70 -2.05
N TYR A 56 -5.55 -3.57 -0.78
CA TYR A 56 -4.35 -4.23 -0.25
C TYR A 56 -4.74 -5.64 0.19
N GLY A 57 -4.89 -6.52 -0.79
CA GLY A 57 -5.25 -7.90 -0.57
C GLY A 57 -4.04 -8.80 -0.34
N PRO A 58 -4.28 -10.11 -0.16
CA PRO A 58 -3.20 -11.03 0.23
C PRO A 58 -2.08 -11.14 -0.81
N GLN A 59 -2.37 -11.11 -2.10
CA GLN A 59 -1.33 -11.21 -3.11
C GLN A 59 -0.45 -9.96 -3.10
N THR A 60 -1.07 -8.79 -3.05
CA THR A 60 -0.34 -7.53 -3.02
C THR A 60 0.49 -7.44 -1.74
N ARG A 61 -0.08 -7.82 -0.60
CA ARG A 61 0.60 -7.77 0.67
C ARG A 61 1.84 -8.67 0.68
N THR A 62 1.68 -9.91 0.23
CA THR A 62 2.80 -10.84 0.17
C THR A 62 3.93 -10.30 -0.68
N ARG A 63 3.58 -9.75 -1.85
CA ARG A 63 4.59 -9.20 -2.76
C ARG A 63 5.29 -7.99 -2.16
N LEU A 64 4.50 -7.06 -1.59
CA LEU A 64 5.08 -5.85 -1.02
C LEU A 64 5.96 -6.18 0.19
N GLU A 65 5.54 -7.11 1.03
CA GLU A 65 6.34 -7.51 2.18
C GLU A 65 7.65 -8.16 1.74
N SER A 66 7.65 -8.84 0.62
CA SER A 66 8.87 -9.46 0.10
C SER A 66 9.87 -8.44 -0.44
N GLU A 67 9.42 -7.24 -0.76
CA GLU A 67 10.25 -6.19 -1.34
C GLU A 67 10.60 -5.09 -0.35
N THR A 68 10.09 -5.15 0.86
CA THR A 68 10.31 -4.12 1.87
C THR A 68 10.69 -4.75 3.20
N ARG A 69 11.18 -3.91 4.11
CA ARG A 69 11.54 -4.35 5.46
C ARG A 69 10.40 -4.03 6.41
N GLN A 70 10.33 -4.78 7.50
CA GLN A 70 9.40 -4.50 8.59
C GLN A 70 9.67 -3.07 9.07
N PRO A 71 8.69 -2.18 8.96
CA PRO A 71 8.89 -0.79 9.39
C PRO A 71 8.92 -0.64 10.90
#